data_b6e46b9e62903d62005156bdb8d6aeb6
#
_entry.id   b6e46b9e62903d62005156bdb8d6aeb6
#
_cell.length_a   1.000
_cell.length_b   1.000
_cell.length_c   1.000
_cell.angle_alpha   90.00
_cell.angle_beta   90.00
_cell.angle_gamma   90.00
#
_symmetry.space_group_name_H-M   'P 1'
#
loop_
_entity.id
_entity.type
_entity.pdbx_description
1 polymer ?
#
loop_
_entity_poly.entity_id
_entity_poly.type
_entity_poly.pdbx_seq_one_letter_code
_entity_poly.pdbx_strand_id
1 'polypeptide(L)'
;MRMIAMTATKTMWASHLIRFGRLAKLIAIAVAAIALLAPRYSVCADSAPNVVLNTGKAGPRSVESPTERVILRDYKFAWANLEQAMESSSTAPLSGLFVGTANAWLTDAVASQRRNGLSSRYLNQNHKVDAVFYAPEGDMIELEDTADYDLQILDGDKTVHNEHVVVHYVVLMTPAADRWVIRQLQAVPQF
;
A
#
# COMPACT_ATOMS: atom_id res chain seq x y z
N MET A 1 -21.77 64.77 60.47
CA MET A 1 -22.75 64.94 59.37
C MET A 1 -22.27 64.14 58.16
N ARG A 2 -23.11 63.26 57.66
CA ARG A 2 -23.03 62.44 56.43
C ARG A 2 -22.17 61.16 56.47
N MET A 3 -22.91 60.06 56.83
CA MET A 3 -22.77 58.73 56.28
C MET A 3 -23.08 58.75 54.78
N ILE A 4 -22.30 58.06 53.95
CA ILE A 4 -22.74 57.47 52.69
C ILE A 4 -21.85 56.24 52.41
N ALA A 5 -22.40 55.10 52.65
CA ALA A 5 -22.69 53.99 51.76
C ALA A 5 -21.51 53.26 51.13
N MET A 6 -21.15 52.17 51.77
CA MET A 6 -20.35 51.06 51.25
C MET A 6 -21.35 49.92 50.89
N THR A 7 -21.87 49.88 49.64
CA THR A 7 -22.56 48.71 49.10
C THR A 7 -22.52 48.78 47.58
N ALA A 8 -21.56 48.15 46.91
CA ALA A 8 -21.71 47.66 45.53
C ALA A 8 -20.40 46.99 44.98
N THR A 9 -19.92 45.92 45.59
CA THR A 9 -18.83 45.15 44.95
C THR A 9 -18.94 43.63 45.10
N LYS A 10 -20.09 43.09 45.50
CA LYS A 10 -20.24 41.65 45.74
C LYS A 10 -20.95 40.83 44.66
N THR A 11 -21.47 41.48 43.63
CA THR A 11 -22.30 40.79 42.61
C THR A 11 -21.64 40.54 41.26
N MET A 12 -20.40 41.08 41.03
CA MET A 12 -19.71 40.89 39.72
C MET A 12 -18.87 39.64 39.61
N TRP A 13 -18.53 38.97 40.67
CA TRP A 13 -17.65 37.78 40.63
C TRP A 13 -18.41 36.47 40.39
N ALA A 14 -19.67 36.38 40.70
CA ALA A 14 -20.47 35.16 40.52
C ALA A 14 -20.85 34.87 39.06
N SER A 15 -20.98 35.92 38.21
CA SER A 15 -21.38 35.76 36.81
C SER A 15 -20.22 35.27 35.89
N HIS A 16 -18.97 35.50 36.24
CA HIS A 16 -17.83 35.03 35.45
C HIS A 16 -17.52 33.54 35.64
N LEU A 17 -17.69 33.00 36.85
CA LEU A 17 -17.47 31.56 37.10
C LEU A 17 -18.46 30.65 36.41
N ILE A 18 -19.71 31.06 36.21
CA ILE A 18 -20.75 30.28 35.54
C ILE A 18 -20.53 30.25 34.04
N ARG A 19 -19.96 31.29 33.45
CA ARG A 19 -19.63 31.32 32.00
C ARG A 19 -18.43 30.43 31.63
N PHE A 20 -17.41 30.34 32.48
CA PHE A 20 -16.28 29.45 32.25
C PHE A 20 -16.65 27.97 32.30
N GLY A 21 -17.51 27.56 33.23
CA GLY A 21 -17.97 26.18 33.33
C GLY A 21 -18.80 25.69 32.14
N ARG A 22 -19.56 26.59 31.48
CA ARG A 22 -20.32 26.24 30.27
C ARG A 22 -19.44 26.18 29.01
N LEU A 23 -18.44 27.04 28.89
CA LEU A 23 -17.50 27.02 27.78
C LEU A 23 -16.61 25.77 27.81
N ALA A 24 -16.12 25.38 29.00
CA ALA A 24 -15.32 24.16 29.17
C ALA A 24 -16.11 22.88 28.82
N LYS A 25 -17.41 22.81 29.16
CA LYS A 25 -18.28 21.70 28.80
C LYS A 25 -18.55 21.62 27.28
N LEU A 26 -18.72 22.75 26.60
CA LEU A 26 -18.92 22.80 25.16
C LEU A 26 -17.66 22.39 24.38
N ILE A 27 -16.49 22.79 24.86
CA ILE A 27 -15.21 22.37 24.26
C ILE A 27 -14.98 20.85 24.45
N ALA A 28 -15.30 20.31 25.63
CA ALA A 28 -15.18 18.86 25.87
C ALA A 28 -16.12 18.03 24.99
N ILE A 29 -17.34 18.51 24.73
CA ILE A 29 -18.29 17.84 23.83
C ILE A 29 -17.83 17.94 22.36
N ALA A 30 -17.25 19.07 21.93
CA ALA A 30 -16.73 19.24 20.58
C ALA A 30 -15.53 18.33 20.30
N VAL A 31 -14.61 18.17 21.26
CA VAL A 31 -13.46 17.27 21.15
C VAL A 31 -13.90 15.79 21.10
N ALA A 32 -14.91 15.41 21.90
CA ALA A 32 -15.48 14.06 21.86
C ALA A 32 -16.19 13.76 20.52
N ALA A 33 -16.88 14.73 19.92
CA ALA A 33 -17.55 14.58 18.63
C ALA A 33 -16.54 14.44 17.47
N ILE A 34 -15.40 15.14 17.51
CA ILE A 34 -14.33 15.02 16.51
C ILE A 34 -13.65 13.65 16.59
N ALA A 35 -13.49 13.09 17.78
CA ALA A 35 -12.92 11.73 17.94
C ALA A 35 -13.84 10.63 17.40
N LEU A 36 -15.17 10.86 17.33
CA LEU A 36 -16.14 9.91 16.75
C LEU A 36 -16.25 10.01 15.22
N LEU A 37 -15.79 11.12 14.64
CA LEU A 37 -15.77 11.36 13.18
C LEU A 37 -14.42 11.03 12.55
N ALA A 38 -13.41 10.59 13.32
CA ALA A 38 -12.18 10.10 12.74
C ALA A 38 -12.51 8.88 11.87
N PRO A 39 -12.21 8.90 10.56
CA PRO A 39 -12.39 7.73 9.72
C PRO A 39 -11.62 6.59 10.37
N ARG A 40 -12.31 5.52 10.72
CA ARG A 40 -11.68 4.28 11.14
C ARG A 40 -11.04 3.71 9.87
N TYR A 41 -9.82 4.12 9.58
CA TYR A 41 -8.98 3.37 8.67
C TYR A 41 -8.79 2.00 9.34
N SER A 42 -9.62 1.05 8.98
CA SER A 42 -9.29 -0.36 9.17
C SER A 42 -8.05 -0.58 8.30
N VAL A 43 -6.89 -0.41 8.89
CA VAL A 43 -5.68 -0.99 8.32
C VAL A 43 -5.94 -2.49 8.43
N CYS A 44 -6.51 -3.08 7.38
CA CYS A 44 -6.27 -4.49 7.13
C CYS A 44 -4.75 -4.58 7.05
N ALA A 45 -4.13 -5.20 8.04
CA ALA A 45 -2.77 -5.64 7.93
C ALA A 45 -2.78 -6.78 6.89
N ASP A 46 -2.85 -6.42 5.62
CA ASP A 46 -2.53 -7.34 4.55
C ASP A 46 -1.08 -7.76 4.78
N SER A 47 -0.90 -9.04 4.98
CA SER A 47 0.44 -9.58 5.19
C SER A 47 1.24 -9.34 3.92
N ALA A 48 2.41 -8.72 4.06
CA ALA A 48 3.34 -8.51 2.95
C ALA A 48 3.48 -9.81 2.14
N PRO A 49 3.62 -9.75 0.80
CA PRO A 49 3.73 -10.93 -0.05
C PRO A 49 4.78 -11.90 0.45
N ASN A 50 4.43 -13.16 0.60
CA ASN A 50 5.39 -14.20 0.92
C ASN A 50 6.11 -14.59 -0.36
N VAL A 51 7.40 -14.28 -0.48
CA VAL A 51 8.21 -14.58 -1.67
C VAL A 51 9.38 -15.46 -1.28
N VAL A 52 9.52 -16.58 -1.96
CA VAL A 52 10.68 -17.47 -1.89
C VAL A 52 11.43 -17.37 -3.22
N LEU A 53 12.66 -16.86 -3.17
CA LEU A 53 13.54 -16.74 -4.33
C LEU A 53 14.58 -17.87 -4.32
N ASN A 54 14.70 -18.58 -5.43
CA ASN A 54 15.72 -19.59 -5.68
C ASN A 54 16.62 -19.10 -6.83
N THR A 55 17.89 -18.95 -6.56
CA THR A 55 18.90 -18.48 -7.54
C THR A 55 19.76 -19.60 -8.10
N GLY A 56 19.54 -20.84 -7.69
CA GLY A 56 20.39 -21.98 -8.06
C GLY A 56 20.37 -22.36 -9.55
N LYS A 57 19.36 -21.90 -10.31
CA LYS A 57 19.24 -22.12 -11.76
C LYS A 57 19.78 -20.97 -12.60
N ALA A 58 20.13 -19.84 -11.98
CA ALA A 58 20.55 -18.64 -12.70
C ALA A 58 21.87 -18.86 -13.45
N GLY A 59 21.90 -18.48 -14.71
CA GLY A 59 23.07 -18.54 -15.58
C GLY A 59 23.09 -17.37 -16.58
N PRO A 60 24.18 -17.11 -17.27
CA PRO A 60 25.51 -17.76 -17.16
C PRO A 60 26.31 -17.34 -15.91
N ARG A 61 25.90 -16.26 -15.21
CA ARG A 61 26.53 -15.80 -13.97
C ARG A 61 25.71 -16.27 -12.76
N SER A 62 26.38 -16.69 -11.69
CA SER A 62 25.74 -16.98 -10.41
C SER A 62 25.30 -15.66 -9.72
N VAL A 63 24.17 -15.66 -9.04
CA VAL A 63 23.71 -14.53 -8.26
C VAL A 63 24.40 -14.54 -6.90
N GLU A 64 25.14 -13.50 -6.57
CA GLU A 64 25.80 -13.36 -5.28
C GLU A 64 24.79 -13.11 -4.17
N SER A 65 25.02 -13.63 -2.96
CA SER A 65 24.11 -13.50 -1.83
C SER A 65 23.71 -12.05 -1.47
N PRO A 66 24.56 -11.01 -1.59
CA PRO A 66 24.10 -9.64 -1.40
C PRO A 66 23.09 -9.20 -2.46
N THR A 67 23.32 -9.55 -3.73
CA THR A 67 22.43 -9.25 -4.86
C THR A 67 21.09 -9.96 -4.71
N GLU A 68 21.10 -11.25 -4.36
CA GLU A 68 19.89 -12.04 -4.09
C GLU A 68 19.01 -11.38 -3.03
N ARG A 69 19.58 -10.93 -1.90
CA ARG A 69 18.82 -10.23 -0.85
C ARG A 69 18.19 -8.93 -1.34
N VAL A 70 18.89 -8.18 -2.17
CA VAL A 70 18.38 -6.91 -2.72
C VAL A 70 17.26 -7.19 -3.72
N ILE A 71 17.44 -8.15 -4.64
CA ILE A 71 16.40 -8.55 -5.60
C ILE A 71 15.15 -9.03 -4.86
N LEU A 72 15.28 -9.90 -3.86
CA LEU A 72 14.17 -10.39 -3.06
C LEU A 72 13.41 -9.26 -2.34
N ARG A 73 14.15 -8.32 -1.73
CA ARG A 73 13.57 -7.14 -1.06
C ARG A 73 12.78 -6.29 -2.04
N ASP A 74 13.38 -5.97 -3.19
CA ASP A 74 12.79 -5.06 -4.16
C ASP A 74 11.60 -5.69 -4.89
N TYR A 75 11.67 -7.00 -5.14
CA TYR A 75 10.56 -7.78 -5.68
C TYR A 75 9.35 -7.79 -4.76
N LYS A 76 9.55 -8.11 -3.46
CA LYS A 76 8.48 -8.02 -2.44
C LYS A 76 7.88 -6.63 -2.36
N PHE A 77 8.73 -5.61 -2.38
CA PHE A 77 8.29 -4.22 -2.31
C PHE A 77 7.47 -3.82 -3.55
N ALA A 78 7.87 -4.27 -4.73
CA ALA A 78 7.13 -4.02 -5.97
C ALA A 78 5.73 -4.66 -5.93
N TRP A 79 5.60 -5.92 -5.47
CA TRP A 79 4.31 -6.60 -5.37
C TRP A 79 3.39 -5.95 -4.33
N ALA A 80 3.88 -5.58 -3.16
CA ALA A 80 3.09 -4.85 -2.16
C ALA A 80 2.55 -3.51 -2.70
N ASN A 81 3.34 -2.80 -3.51
CA ASN A 81 2.90 -1.55 -4.14
C ASN A 81 1.95 -1.78 -5.33
N LEU A 82 2.10 -2.89 -6.06
CA LEU A 82 1.13 -3.30 -7.08
C LEU A 82 -0.24 -3.56 -6.46
N GLU A 83 -0.29 -4.32 -5.38
CA GLU A 83 -1.51 -4.56 -4.61
C GLU A 83 -2.15 -3.24 -4.18
N GLN A 84 -1.39 -2.35 -3.54
CA GLN A 84 -1.87 -1.03 -3.14
C GLN A 84 -2.40 -0.22 -4.33
N ALA A 85 -1.75 -0.28 -5.49
CA ALA A 85 -2.19 0.40 -6.70
C ALA A 85 -3.54 -0.12 -7.20
N MET A 86 -3.72 -1.44 -7.19
CA MET A 86 -4.95 -2.10 -7.62
C MET A 86 -6.10 -1.87 -6.64
N GLU A 87 -5.84 -1.91 -5.33
CA GLU A 87 -6.86 -1.65 -4.30
C GLU A 87 -7.30 -0.19 -4.29
N SER A 88 -6.37 0.75 -4.36
CA SER A 88 -6.67 2.18 -4.37
C SER A 88 -7.08 2.74 -5.74
N SER A 89 -7.06 1.92 -6.80
CA SER A 89 -7.25 2.35 -8.20
C SER A 89 -6.38 3.57 -8.58
N SER A 90 -5.13 3.59 -8.06
CA SER A 90 -4.16 4.66 -8.23
C SER A 90 -2.83 4.16 -8.76
N THR A 91 -2.25 4.84 -9.73
CA THR A 91 -0.93 4.48 -10.29
C THR A 91 0.25 4.99 -9.47
N ALA A 92 0.00 5.86 -8.47
CA ALA A 92 1.07 6.46 -7.68
C ALA A 92 2.01 5.44 -7.00
N PRO A 93 1.52 4.31 -6.42
CA PRO A 93 2.38 3.30 -5.82
C PRO A 93 3.33 2.60 -6.80
N LEU A 94 3.01 2.58 -8.10
CA LEU A 94 3.84 1.92 -9.13
C LEU A 94 5.11 2.69 -9.47
N SER A 95 5.15 3.99 -9.12
CA SER A 95 6.22 4.90 -9.52
C SER A 95 7.60 4.46 -9.02
N GLY A 96 8.56 4.37 -9.94
CA GLY A 96 9.94 4.00 -9.63
C GLY A 96 10.16 2.53 -9.27
N LEU A 97 9.12 1.68 -9.39
CA LEU A 97 9.19 0.22 -9.15
C LEU A 97 8.96 -0.56 -10.43
N PHE A 98 8.09 -0.07 -11.29
CA PHE A 98 7.79 -0.62 -12.59
C PHE A 98 8.19 0.38 -13.68
N VAL A 99 8.85 -0.11 -14.71
CA VAL A 99 9.30 0.68 -15.85
C VAL A 99 8.99 -0.06 -17.16
N GLY A 100 9.18 0.60 -18.31
CA GLY A 100 8.99 -0.04 -19.61
C GLY A 100 7.59 -0.62 -19.80
N THR A 101 7.52 -1.85 -20.34
CA THR A 101 6.27 -2.53 -20.67
C THR A 101 5.46 -2.91 -19.43
N ALA A 102 6.12 -3.24 -18.31
CA ALA A 102 5.44 -3.53 -17.06
C ALA A 102 4.66 -2.30 -16.54
N ASN A 103 5.28 -1.13 -16.52
CA ASN A 103 4.61 0.10 -16.11
C ASN A 103 3.43 0.47 -17.02
N ALA A 104 3.61 0.36 -18.34
CA ALA A 104 2.54 0.66 -19.29
C ALA A 104 1.32 -0.24 -19.07
N TRP A 105 1.54 -1.56 -18.98
CA TRP A 105 0.47 -2.54 -18.76
C TRP A 105 -0.27 -2.32 -17.42
N LEU A 106 0.47 -2.12 -16.33
CA LEU A 106 -0.13 -1.91 -15.00
C LEU A 106 -0.89 -0.58 -14.92
N THR A 107 -0.37 0.47 -15.55
CA THR A 107 -1.05 1.77 -15.63
C THR A 107 -2.39 1.63 -16.36
N ASP A 108 -2.43 0.90 -17.47
CA ASP A 108 -3.65 0.66 -18.23
C ASP A 108 -4.65 -0.20 -17.43
N ALA A 109 -4.17 -1.22 -16.70
CA ALA A 109 -5.01 -2.07 -15.86
C ALA A 109 -5.68 -1.25 -14.73
N VAL A 110 -4.91 -0.45 -13.98
CA VAL A 110 -5.43 0.44 -12.94
C VAL A 110 -6.42 1.47 -13.51
N ALA A 111 -6.09 2.08 -14.66
CA ALA A 111 -6.98 3.03 -15.32
C ALA A 111 -8.29 2.37 -15.77
N SER A 112 -8.23 1.12 -16.24
CA SER A 112 -9.41 0.35 -16.62
C SER A 112 -10.32 0.04 -15.43
N GLN A 113 -9.76 -0.43 -14.32
CA GLN A 113 -10.52 -0.65 -13.08
C GLN A 113 -11.22 0.64 -12.62
N ARG A 114 -10.48 1.74 -12.56
CA ARG A 114 -11.03 3.04 -12.16
C ARG A 114 -12.17 3.51 -13.04
N ARG A 115 -12.07 3.35 -14.37
CA ARG A 115 -13.15 3.70 -15.30
C ARG A 115 -14.42 2.90 -15.06
N ASN A 116 -14.30 1.66 -14.61
CA ASN A 116 -15.42 0.76 -14.32
C ASN A 116 -15.92 0.89 -12.86
N GLY A 117 -15.34 1.77 -12.03
CA GLY A 117 -15.69 1.89 -10.62
C GLY A 117 -15.29 0.68 -9.77
N LEU A 118 -14.37 -0.15 -10.27
CA LEU A 118 -13.91 -1.37 -9.61
C LEU A 118 -12.53 -1.18 -8.98
N SER A 119 -12.22 -2.03 -8.00
CA SER A 119 -10.86 -2.22 -7.48
C SER A 119 -10.58 -3.71 -7.28
N SER A 120 -9.31 -4.06 -7.14
CA SER A 120 -8.90 -5.45 -6.89
C SER A 120 -8.10 -5.54 -5.61
N ARG A 121 -8.34 -6.58 -4.82
CA ARG A 121 -7.59 -6.92 -3.63
C ARG A 121 -6.96 -8.30 -3.80
N TYR A 122 -5.70 -8.41 -3.44
CA TYR A 122 -4.93 -9.65 -3.48
C TYR A 122 -4.69 -10.11 -2.05
N LEU A 123 -5.17 -11.29 -1.70
CA LEU A 123 -5.05 -11.85 -0.35
C LEU A 123 -4.18 -13.11 -0.39
N ASN A 124 -3.50 -13.40 0.72
CA ASN A 124 -2.74 -14.64 0.88
C ASN A 124 -1.67 -14.86 -0.21
N GLN A 125 -1.01 -13.78 -0.65
CA GLN A 125 -0.05 -13.85 -1.75
C GLN A 125 1.17 -14.70 -1.40
N ASN A 126 1.42 -15.72 -2.24
CA ASN A 126 2.60 -16.57 -2.20
C ASN A 126 3.26 -16.59 -3.57
N HIS A 127 4.56 -16.35 -3.60
CA HIS A 127 5.36 -16.33 -4.81
C HIS A 127 6.50 -17.33 -4.70
N LYS A 128 6.56 -18.29 -5.64
CA LYS A 128 7.71 -19.17 -5.83
C LYS A 128 8.47 -18.68 -7.06
N VAL A 129 9.65 -18.12 -6.82
CA VAL A 129 10.42 -17.42 -7.83
C VAL A 129 11.73 -18.16 -8.09
N ASP A 130 11.95 -18.61 -9.31
CA ASP A 130 13.22 -19.15 -9.80
C ASP A 130 13.92 -18.11 -10.67
N ALA A 131 15.16 -17.73 -10.34
CA ALA A 131 16.01 -16.98 -11.25
C ALA A 131 16.58 -17.92 -12.31
N VAL A 132 16.25 -17.68 -13.58
CA VAL A 132 16.64 -18.55 -14.72
C VAL A 132 17.75 -17.95 -15.57
N PHE A 133 17.88 -16.62 -15.55
CA PHE A 133 18.96 -15.92 -16.24
C PHE A 133 19.51 -14.79 -15.38
N TYR A 134 20.83 -14.63 -15.36
CA TYR A 134 21.49 -13.46 -14.78
C TYR A 134 22.63 -13.03 -15.70
N ALA A 135 22.56 -11.80 -16.19
CA ALA A 135 23.51 -11.27 -17.16
C ALA A 135 24.95 -11.27 -16.62
N PRO A 136 25.96 -11.55 -17.45
CA PRO A 136 27.38 -11.52 -17.05
C PRO A 136 27.78 -10.18 -16.41
N GLU A 137 27.24 -9.09 -16.93
CA GLU A 137 27.44 -7.71 -16.47
C GLU A 137 26.77 -7.42 -15.12
N GLY A 138 25.78 -8.24 -14.73
CA GLY A 138 25.02 -8.08 -13.49
C GLY A 138 23.96 -7.00 -13.55
N ASP A 139 23.50 -6.63 -14.75
CA ASP A 139 22.57 -5.52 -15.01
C ASP A 139 21.16 -5.97 -15.43
N MET A 140 20.92 -7.28 -15.47
CA MET A 140 19.63 -7.87 -15.84
C MET A 140 19.45 -9.25 -15.22
N ILE A 141 18.28 -9.51 -14.67
CA ILE A 141 17.87 -10.84 -14.20
C ILE A 141 16.48 -11.18 -14.72
N GLU A 142 16.31 -12.42 -15.17
CA GLU A 142 15.01 -12.99 -15.52
C GLU A 142 14.57 -13.98 -14.44
N LEU A 143 13.32 -13.82 -14.03
CA LEU A 143 12.69 -14.62 -13.01
C LEU A 143 11.43 -15.30 -13.59
N GLU A 144 11.26 -16.57 -13.24
CA GLU A 144 10.01 -17.31 -13.41
C GLU A 144 9.29 -17.32 -12.07
N ASP A 145 8.11 -16.71 -11.99
CA ASP A 145 7.31 -16.60 -10.76
C ASP A 145 5.99 -17.36 -10.88
N THR A 146 5.78 -18.31 -10.00
CA THR A 146 4.46 -18.91 -9.77
C THR A 146 3.81 -18.20 -8.60
N ALA A 147 2.89 -17.29 -8.92
CA ALA A 147 2.11 -16.52 -7.96
C ALA A 147 0.78 -17.22 -7.67
N ASP A 148 0.49 -17.36 -6.38
CA ASP A 148 -0.69 -18.04 -5.83
C ASP A 148 -1.36 -17.06 -4.84
N TYR A 149 -2.63 -16.67 -5.09
CA TYR A 149 -3.35 -15.71 -4.26
C TYR A 149 -4.87 -15.81 -4.43
N ASP A 150 -5.61 -15.25 -3.48
CA ASP A 150 -7.05 -15.04 -3.60
C ASP A 150 -7.32 -13.64 -4.16
N LEU A 151 -7.93 -13.57 -5.35
CA LEU A 151 -8.31 -12.33 -6.02
C LEU A 151 -9.74 -11.95 -5.68
N GLN A 152 -9.93 -10.77 -5.10
CA GLN A 152 -11.24 -10.17 -4.91
C GLN A 152 -11.42 -8.95 -5.82
N ILE A 153 -12.55 -8.89 -6.52
CA ILE A 153 -12.97 -7.68 -7.24
C ILE A 153 -14.06 -6.98 -6.40
N LEU A 154 -13.89 -5.69 -6.20
CA LEU A 154 -14.78 -4.87 -5.39
C LEU A 154 -15.47 -3.80 -6.24
N ASP A 155 -16.76 -3.57 -5.96
CA ASP A 155 -17.55 -2.42 -6.40
C ASP A 155 -17.83 -1.56 -5.15
N GLY A 156 -17.07 -0.49 -4.98
CA GLY A 156 -16.98 0.21 -3.70
C GLY A 156 -16.47 -0.73 -2.60
N ASP A 157 -17.22 -0.86 -1.50
CA ASP A 157 -16.88 -1.76 -0.38
C ASP A 157 -17.42 -3.19 -0.54
N LYS A 158 -18.16 -3.47 -1.63
CA LYS A 158 -18.80 -4.76 -1.85
C LYS A 158 -17.93 -5.66 -2.72
N THR A 159 -17.55 -6.84 -2.20
CA THR A 159 -16.94 -7.89 -3.04
C THR A 159 -17.97 -8.43 -4.01
N VAL A 160 -17.72 -8.29 -5.31
CA VAL A 160 -18.58 -8.78 -6.41
C VAL A 160 -18.04 -10.06 -7.05
N HIS A 161 -16.76 -10.34 -6.86
CA HIS A 161 -16.10 -11.58 -7.32
C HIS A 161 -15.00 -11.97 -6.34
N ASN A 162 -14.82 -13.29 -6.14
CA ASN A 162 -13.74 -13.86 -5.35
C ASN A 162 -13.30 -15.17 -6.00
N GLU A 163 -12.00 -15.30 -6.26
CA GLU A 163 -11.42 -16.44 -6.96
C GLU A 163 -10.02 -16.74 -6.45
N HIS A 164 -9.70 -18.01 -6.27
CA HIS A 164 -8.33 -18.46 -6.03
C HIS A 164 -7.62 -18.59 -7.38
N VAL A 165 -6.47 -17.94 -7.51
CA VAL A 165 -5.76 -17.77 -8.77
C VAL A 165 -4.32 -18.26 -8.64
N VAL A 166 -3.86 -19.04 -9.62
CA VAL A 166 -2.45 -19.37 -9.82
C VAL A 166 -2.02 -18.85 -11.17
N VAL A 167 -1.03 -17.97 -11.18
CA VAL A 167 -0.51 -17.35 -12.41
C VAL A 167 1.00 -17.57 -12.50
N HIS A 168 1.46 -17.85 -13.71
CA HIS A 168 2.89 -17.90 -14.02
C HIS A 168 3.31 -16.59 -14.69
N TYR A 169 4.36 -15.97 -14.17
CA TYR A 169 4.92 -14.73 -14.72
C TYR A 169 6.37 -14.91 -15.14
N VAL A 170 6.69 -14.44 -16.34
CA VAL A 170 8.07 -14.13 -16.72
C VAL A 170 8.34 -12.68 -16.37
N VAL A 171 9.35 -12.45 -15.54
CA VAL A 171 9.68 -11.14 -14.98
C VAL A 171 11.10 -10.77 -15.33
N LEU A 172 11.29 -9.61 -15.96
CA LEU A 172 12.61 -9.05 -16.21
C LEU A 172 12.85 -7.88 -15.24
N MET A 173 13.92 -7.97 -14.45
CA MET A 173 14.36 -6.88 -13.58
C MET A 173 15.72 -6.33 -14.04
N THR A 174 15.89 -5.01 -13.84
CA THR A 174 17.14 -4.30 -14.10
C THR A 174 17.46 -3.37 -12.93
N PRO A 175 18.74 -3.11 -12.63
CA PRO A 175 19.10 -2.16 -11.59
C PRO A 175 18.74 -0.72 -12.01
N ALA A 176 18.25 0.06 -11.03
CA ALA A 176 18.12 1.49 -11.08
C ALA A 176 19.11 2.13 -10.08
N ALA A 177 18.96 3.42 -9.76
CA ALA A 177 19.93 4.12 -8.93
C ALA A 177 20.13 3.48 -7.53
N ASP A 178 19.06 2.99 -6.90
CA ASP A 178 19.07 2.51 -5.51
C ASP A 178 18.37 1.16 -5.29
N ARG A 179 17.83 0.57 -6.36
CA ARG A 179 17.03 -0.66 -6.31
C ARG A 179 16.97 -1.39 -7.64
N TRP A 180 16.47 -2.62 -7.61
CA TRP A 180 16.03 -3.32 -8.81
C TRP A 180 14.59 -2.95 -9.14
N VAL A 181 14.29 -2.75 -10.43
CA VAL A 181 12.96 -2.39 -10.93
C VAL A 181 12.46 -3.43 -11.92
N ILE A 182 11.15 -3.67 -11.92
CA ILE A 182 10.51 -4.59 -12.87
C ILE A 182 10.29 -3.87 -14.20
N ARG A 183 10.96 -4.33 -15.24
CA ARG A 183 10.86 -3.78 -16.60
C ARG A 183 9.83 -4.49 -17.46
N GLN A 184 9.68 -5.80 -17.24
CA GLN A 184 8.67 -6.64 -17.89
C GLN A 184 8.01 -7.53 -16.85
N LEU A 185 6.70 -7.68 -16.94
CA LEU A 185 5.87 -8.59 -16.16
C LEU A 185 4.85 -9.18 -17.11
N GLN A 186 5.02 -10.42 -17.47
CA GLN A 186 4.22 -11.09 -18.50
C GLN A 186 3.62 -12.37 -17.95
N ALA A 187 2.30 -12.46 -17.91
CA ALA A 187 1.62 -13.71 -17.62
C ALA A 187 1.78 -14.71 -18.79
N VAL A 188 2.10 -15.95 -18.43
CA VAL A 188 2.26 -17.07 -19.38
C VAL A 188 1.42 -18.26 -18.94
N PRO A 189 1.01 -19.18 -19.84
CA PRO A 189 0.17 -20.33 -19.45
C PRO A 189 0.89 -21.28 -18.47
N GLN A 190 2.17 -21.52 -18.67
CA GLN A 190 3.07 -22.36 -17.85
C GLN A 190 4.53 -22.14 -18.24
N PHE A 191 5.46 -22.62 -17.43
CA PHE A 191 6.89 -22.67 -17.75
C PHE A 191 7.26 -24.00 -18.40
#